data_4e913884d8e459d242ffa74acc9375b5
#
_entry.id   4e913884d8e459d242ffa74acc9375b5
#
_cell.length_a   1.000
_cell.length_b   1.000
_cell.length_c   1.000
_cell.angle_alpha   90.00
_cell.angle_beta   90.00
_cell.angle_gamma   90.00
#
_symmetry.space_group_name_H-M   'P 1'
#
loop_
_entity.id
_entity.type
_entity.pdbx_description
1 polymer ?
#
loop_
_entity_poly.entity_id
_entity_poly.type
_entity_poly.pdbx_seq_one_letter_code
_entity_poly.pdbx_strand_id
1 'polypeptide(L)'
;MPMKNSTLNQLVENDKQMALKDFRQIPGVGKSISEDLWNLGLRSVSDLENQDPEALYTRLSALQGTHVDRCMLYVFRCAVYYASNDVHDAELLKWWNWKD
;
A
#
# COMPACT_ATOMS: atom_id res chain seq x y z
N MET A 1 10.17 32.72 -2.13
CA MET A 1 11.38 32.29 -1.42
C MET A 1 11.66 30.84 -1.73
N PRO A 2 12.70 30.57 -2.52
CA PRO A 2 13.02 29.18 -2.92
C PRO A 2 13.32 28.27 -1.74
N MET A 3 13.91 28.78 -0.67
CA MET A 3 14.32 27.99 0.47
C MET A 3 13.12 27.37 1.22
N LYS A 4 11.99 28.09 1.33
CA LYS A 4 10.79 27.56 1.97
C LYS A 4 10.23 26.37 1.20
N ASN A 5 10.19 26.48 -0.13
CA ASN A 5 9.68 25.40 -0.99
C ASN A 5 10.57 24.17 -0.89
N SER A 6 11.89 24.33 -0.85
CA SER A 6 12.83 23.22 -0.73
C SER A 6 12.65 22.50 0.60
N THR A 7 12.44 23.22 1.71
CA THR A 7 12.22 22.62 3.02
C THR A 7 10.93 21.81 3.04
N LEU A 8 9.83 22.36 2.49
CA LEU A 8 8.56 21.64 2.43
C LEU A 8 8.68 20.38 1.59
N ASN A 9 9.38 20.45 0.46
CA ASN A 9 9.59 19.29 -0.41
C ASN A 9 10.37 18.18 0.31
N GLN A 10 11.39 18.55 1.10
CA GLN A 10 12.15 17.59 1.89
C GLN A 10 11.29 16.92 2.95
N LEU A 11 10.41 17.65 3.63
CA LEU A 11 9.51 17.09 4.63
C LEU A 11 8.55 16.09 4.00
N VAL A 12 7.96 16.42 2.85
CA VAL A 12 7.06 15.53 2.12
C VAL A 12 7.81 14.28 1.67
N GLU A 13 9.03 14.42 1.14
CA GLU A 13 9.85 13.30 0.72
C GLU A 13 10.20 12.39 1.88
N ASN A 14 10.55 12.94 3.05
CA ASN A 14 10.86 12.15 4.23
C ASN A 14 9.64 11.39 4.71
N ASP A 15 8.47 12.01 4.74
CA ASP A 15 7.21 11.36 5.11
C ASP A 15 6.89 10.22 4.14
N LYS A 16 7.08 10.45 2.84
CA LYS A 16 6.86 9.44 1.82
C LYS A 16 7.81 8.26 2.02
N GLN A 17 9.09 8.50 2.22
CA GLN A 17 10.06 7.43 2.41
C GLN A 17 9.74 6.58 3.64
N MET A 18 9.33 7.22 4.72
CA MET A 18 8.91 6.51 5.93
C MET A 18 7.68 5.64 5.68
N ALA A 19 6.69 6.18 4.95
CA ALA A 19 5.49 5.43 4.60
C ALA A 19 5.81 4.23 3.71
N LEU A 20 6.65 4.43 2.68
CA LEU A 20 7.05 3.36 1.78
C LEU A 20 7.78 2.25 2.53
N LYS A 21 8.65 2.61 3.46
CA LYS A 21 9.37 1.64 4.29
C LYS A 21 8.39 0.86 5.17
N ASP A 22 7.41 1.54 5.74
CA ASP A 22 6.38 0.91 6.56
C ASP A 22 5.59 -0.12 5.74
N PHE A 23 5.14 0.25 4.54
CA PHE A 23 4.39 -0.65 3.67
C PHE A 23 5.20 -1.89 3.26
N ARG A 24 6.51 -1.74 3.09
CA ARG A 24 7.37 -2.87 2.67
C ARG A 24 7.57 -3.91 3.76
N GLN A 25 7.10 -3.68 4.98
CA GLN A 25 7.04 -4.73 6.00
C GLN A 25 6.00 -5.79 5.65
N ILE A 26 5.01 -5.44 4.86
CA ILE A 26 3.94 -6.36 4.47
C ILE A 26 4.49 -7.37 3.47
N PRO A 27 4.33 -8.70 3.73
CA PRO A 27 4.76 -9.71 2.77
C PRO A 27 4.13 -9.48 1.40
N GLY A 28 4.93 -9.53 0.34
CA GLY A 28 4.48 -9.30 -1.03
C GLY A 28 4.46 -7.85 -1.47
N VAL A 29 4.68 -6.90 -0.57
CA VAL A 29 4.72 -5.48 -0.91
C VAL A 29 6.17 -5.04 -1.12
N GLY A 30 6.53 -4.80 -2.37
CA GLY A 30 7.83 -4.26 -2.74
C GLY A 30 7.77 -2.77 -3.02
N LYS A 31 8.81 -2.27 -3.70
CA LYS A 31 8.93 -0.85 -3.99
C LYS A 31 7.75 -0.31 -4.80
N SER A 32 7.37 -1.01 -5.86
CA SER A 32 6.30 -0.56 -6.76
C SER A 32 4.95 -0.52 -6.06
N ILE A 33 4.60 -1.57 -5.32
CA ILE A 33 3.31 -1.66 -4.63
C ILE A 33 3.25 -0.65 -3.48
N SER A 34 4.35 -0.41 -2.78
CA SER A 34 4.37 0.62 -1.74
C SER A 34 4.09 2.01 -2.31
N GLU A 35 4.59 2.31 -3.50
CA GLU A 35 4.27 3.56 -4.22
C GLU A 35 2.78 3.63 -4.55
N ASP A 36 2.19 2.53 -5.00
CA ASP A 36 0.76 2.47 -5.31
C ASP A 36 -0.08 2.78 -4.06
N LEU A 37 0.30 2.22 -2.91
CA LEU A 37 -0.41 2.49 -1.65
C LEU A 37 -0.31 3.96 -1.27
N TRP A 38 0.86 4.57 -1.45
CA TRP A 38 1.02 6.00 -1.22
C TRP A 38 0.11 6.81 -2.14
N ASN A 39 0.06 6.46 -3.42
CA ASN A 39 -0.77 7.16 -4.41
C ASN A 39 -2.25 7.02 -4.12
N LEU A 40 -2.66 5.95 -3.44
CA LEU A 40 -4.05 5.76 -2.98
C LEU A 40 -4.40 6.61 -1.75
N GLY A 41 -3.43 7.35 -1.22
CA GLY A 41 -3.66 8.22 -0.07
C GLY A 41 -3.34 7.59 1.27
N LEU A 42 -2.83 6.35 1.26
CA LEU A 42 -2.45 5.66 2.50
C LEU A 42 -1.08 6.14 2.96
N ARG A 43 -0.88 6.24 4.27
CA ARG A 43 0.33 6.82 4.85
C ARG A 43 1.06 5.88 5.80
N SER A 44 0.41 4.78 6.20
CA SER A 44 0.99 3.79 7.12
C SER A 44 0.26 2.46 6.95
N VAL A 45 0.86 1.40 7.49
CA VAL A 45 0.21 0.09 7.52
C VAL A 45 -1.13 0.17 8.27
N SER A 46 -1.20 0.95 9.35
CA SER A 46 -2.43 1.08 10.12
C SER A 46 -3.58 1.67 9.30
N ASP A 47 -3.30 2.45 8.26
CA ASP A 47 -4.33 2.99 7.38
C ASP A 47 -5.01 1.90 6.53
N LEU A 48 -4.38 0.73 6.42
CA LEU A 48 -4.97 -0.42 5.73
C LEU A 48 -5.94 -1.22 6.60
N GLU A 49 -5.98 -0.98 7.91
CA GLU A 49 -6.86 -1.72 8.80
C GLU A 49 -8.31 -1.60 8.33
N ASN A 50 -8.95 -2.75 8.16
CA ASN A 50 -10.37 -2.85 7.81
C ASN A 50 -10.77 -2.17 6.50
N GLN A 51 -9.80 -1.86 5.63
CA GLN A 51 -10.08 -1.36 4.29
C GLN A 51 -10.65 -2.48 3.42
N ASP A 52 -11.44 -2.09 2.42
CA ASP A 52 -11.95 -3.03 1.43
C ASP A 52 -10.91 -3.21 0.32
N PRO A 53 -10.30 -4.40 0.18
CA PRO A 53 -9.29 -4.62 -0.85
C PRO A 53 -9.81 -4.37 -2.27
N GLU A 54 -11.07 -4.71 -2.55
CA GLU A 54 -11.65 -4.49 -3.87
C GLU A 54 -11.82 -3.00 -4.18
N ALA A 55 -12.20 -2.21 -3.18
CA ALA A 55 -12.28 -0.76 -3.34
C ALA A 55 -10.90 -0.16 -3.63
N LEU A 56 -9.87 -0.62 -2.93
CA LEU A 56 -8.50 -0.18 -3.19
C LEU A 56 -8.06 -0.54 -4.61
N TYR A 57 -8.37 -1.75 -5.05
CA TYR A 57 -8.05 -2.22 -6.39
C TYR A 57 -8.74 -1.38 -7.46
N THR A 58 -10.02 -1.11 -7.28
CA THR A 58 -10.80 -0.27 -8.21
C THR A 58 -10.25 1.14 -8.28
N ARG A 59 -9.90 1.73 -7.14
CA ARG A 59 -9.32 3.07 -7.08
C ARG A 59 -7.97 3.14 -7.76
N LEU A 60 -7.14 2.11 -7.58
CA LEU A 60 -5.83 2.06 -8.25
C LEU A 60 -5.99 2.00 -9.76
N SER A 61 -6.90 1.18 -10.26
CA SER A 61 -7.19 1.10 -11.70
C SER A 61 -7.62 2.46 -12.24
N ALA A 62 -8.47 3.18 -11.51
CA ALA A 62 -8.92 4.51 -11.89
C ALA A 62 -7.75 5.51 -11.91
N LEU A 63 -6.87 5.46 -10.91
CA LEU A 63 -5.70 6.34 -10.85
C LEU A 63 -4.73 6.11 -12.01
N GLN A 64 -4.53 4.86 -12.38
CA GLN A 64 -3.61 4.50 -13.47
C GLN A 64 -4.25 4.65 -14.84
N GLY A 65 -5.58 4.79 -14.90
CA GLY A 65 -6.29 4.95 -16.16
C GLY A 65 -6.25 3.69 -17.03
N THR A 66 -6.02 2.53 -16.43
CA THR A 66 -5.92 1.27 -17.15
C THR A 66 -6.30 0.12 -16.23
N HIS A 67 -6.55 -1.05 -16.84
CA HIS A 67 -6.81 -2.26 -16.08
C HIS A 67 -5.55 -2.71 -15.35
N VAL A 68 -5.65 -2.88 -14.03
CA VAL A 68 -4.57 -3.38 -13.20
C VAL A 68 -4.68 -4.90 -13.09
N ASP A 69 -3.52 -5.59 -13.14
CA ASP A 69 -3.48 -7.05 -13.02
C ASP A 69 -4.21 -7.50 -11.76
N ARG A 70 -5.01 -8.57 -11.89
CA ARG A 70 -5.82 -9.08 -10.78
C ARG A 70 -4.97 -9.57 -9.60
N CYS A 71 -3.71 -9.93 -9.83
CA CYS A 71 -2.78 -10.27 -8.74
C CYS A 71 -2.63 -9.14 -7.72
N MET A 72 -2.79 -7.90 -8.15
CA MET A 72 -2.74 -6.75 -7.25
C MET A 72 -3.88 -6.79 -6.22
N LEU A 73 -5.07 -7.25 -6.62
CA LEU A 73 -6.17 -7.43 -5.67
C LEU A 73 -5.80 -8.47 -4.62
N TYR A 74 -5.14 -9.54 -5.01
CA TYR A 74 -4.72 -10.58 -4.07
C TYR A 74 -3.68 -10.04 -3.08
N VAL A 75 -2.75 -9.22 -3.56
CA VAL A 75 -1.79 -8.55 -2.69
C VAL A 75 -2.50 -7.61 -1.72
N PHE A 76 -3.50 -6.86 -2.19
CA PHE A 76 -4.27 -5.97 -1.32
C PHE A 76 -5.06 -6.75 -0.26
N ARG A 77 -5.63 -7.89 -0.61
CA ARG A 77 -6.32 -8.76 0.36
C ARG A 77 -5.34 -9.19 1.46
N CYS A 78 -4.15 -9.61 1.07
CA CYS A 78 -3.09 -10.00 2.01
C CYS A 78 -2.66 -8.81 2.87
N ALA A 79 -2.49 -7.64 2.27
CA ALA A 79 -2.06 -6.43 2.98
C ALA A 79 -3.08 -5.98 4.03
N VAL A 80 -4.37 -6.01 3.69
CA VAL A 80 -5.44 -5.66 4.63
C VAL A 80 -5.49 -6.67 5.78
N TYR A 81 -5.34 -7.95 5.47
CA TYR A 81 -5.26 -8.99 6.49
C TYR A 81 -4.08 -8.72 7.45
N TYR A 82 -2.92 -8.44 6.89
CA TYR A 82 -1.72 -8.14 7.70
C TYR A 82 -1.97 -6.97 8.64
N ALA A 83 -2.54 -5.90 8.12
CA ALA A 83 -2.78 -4.68 8.89
C ALA A 83 -3.87 -4.83 9.94
N SER A 84 -4.86 -5.68 9.67
CA SER A 84 -6.06 -5.80 10.50
C SER A 84 -5.93 -6.80 11.65
N ASN A 85 -4.80 -7.51 11.75
CA ASN A 85 -4.58 -8.54 12.75
C ASN A 85 -3.19 -8.41 13.36
N ASP A 86 -3.08 -8.62 14.67
CA ASP A 86 -1.79 -8.59 15.38
C ASP A 86 -1.05 -9.91 15.25
N VAL A 87 -1.78 -11.01 15.14
CA VAL A 87 -1.23 -12.36 14.99
C VAL A 87 -1.62 -12.87 13.62
N HIS A 88 -0.66 -13.42 12.88
CA HIS A 88 -0.87 -13.82 11.50
C HIS A 88 -0.64 -15.31 11.28
N ASP A 89 -1.54 -15.93 10.51
CA ASP A 89 -1.32 -17.25 9.95
C ASP A 89 -0.29 -17.13 8.83
N ALA A 90 0.79 -17.92 8.90
CA ALA A 90 1.86 -17.85 7.91
C ALA A 90 1.36 -18.12 6.47
N GLU A 91 0.37 -19.00 6.32
CA GLU A 91 -0.21 -19.30 5.00
C GLU A 91 -0.97 -18.11 4.43
N LEU A 92 -1.61 -17.32 5.29
CA LEU A 92 -2.35 -16.12 4.86
C LEU A 92 -1.45 -14.91 4.62
N LEU A 93 -0.14 -15.02 4.92
CA LEU A 93 0.83 -14.00 4.52
C LEU A 93 1.38 -14.22 3.12
N LYS A 94 0.99 -15.29 2.47
CA LYS A 94 1.31 -15.57 1.07
C LYS A 94 0.19 -15.00 0.21
N TRP A 95 0.47 -13.93 -0.53
CA TRP A 95 -0.57 -13.22 -1.28
C TRP A 95 -1.31 -14.11 -2.30
N TRP A 96 -0.62 -15.12 -2.84
CA TRP A 96 -1.23 -16.04 -3.82
C TRP A 96 -2.26 -16.97 -3.21
N ASN A 97 -2.33 -17.06 -1.89
CA ASN A 97 -3.39 -17.82 -1.20
C ASN A 97 -4.70 -17.02 -1.12
N TRP A 98 -4.69 -15.76 -1.58
CA TRP A 98 -5.87 -14.90 -1.59
C TRP A 98 -6.56 -14.85 -2.96
N LYS A 99 -6.17 -15.71 -3.88
CA LYS A 99 -6.80 -15.84 -5.19
C LYS A 99 -8.28 -16.17 -5.06
N ASP A 100 -9.04 -15.71 -6.06
CA ASP A 100 -10.45 -16.05 -6.17
C ASP A 100 -10.67 -17.55 -6.26
#